data_bfad3d30ea5c498cd892b8567510e05d
#
_entry.id   bfad3d30ea5c498cd892b8567510e05d
#
_cell.length_a   1.000
_cell.length_b   1.000
_cell.length_c   1.000
_cell.angle_alpha   90.00
_cell.angle_beta   90.00
_cell.angle_gamma   90.00
#
_symmetry.space_group_name_H-M   'P 1'
#
loop_
_entity.id
_entity.type
_entity.pdbx_description
1 polymer ?
#
loop_
_entity_poly.entity_id
_entity_poly.type
_entity_poly.pdbx_seq_one_letter_code
_entity_poly.pdbx_strand_id
1 'polypeptide(L)'
;MTWKFFKTYEDGDERKQTIISEYDTWEGTTLNETNKGVGSNSLQDGVIPLKYKIESNNAGNQCQTDWIVYRYADVLTLLAEAIVREGNTVTTEAINL
;
A
#
# COMPACT_ATOMS: atom_id res chain seq x y z
N MET A 1 -8.21 -3.15 3.42
CA MET A 1 -8.60 -2.84 2.00
C MET A 1 -9.47 -3.99 1.50
N THR A 2 -10.64 -3.73 0.90
CA THR A 2 -11.55 -4.80 0.44
C THR A 2 -10.96 -5.57 -0.75
N TRP A 3 -11.34 -6.85 -0.88
CA TRP A 3 -10.99 -7.69 -2.03
C TRP A 3 -11.42 -7.07 -3.36
N LYS A 4 -12.61 -6.44 -3.38
CA LYS A 4 -13.13 -5.76 -4.57
C LYS A 4 -12.20 -4.64 -5.02
N PHE A 5 -11.71 -3.83 -4.08
CA PHE A 5 -10.79 -2.73 -4.40
C PHE A 5 -9.40 -3.26 -4.81
N PHE A 6 -8.89 -4.31 -4.14
CA PHE A 6 -7.63 -4.93 -4.51
C PHE A 6 -7.62 -5.43 -5.96
N LYS A 7 -8.75 -5.95 -6.45
CA LYS A 7 -8.89 -6.42 -7.83
C LYS A 7 -8.95 -5.31 -8.89
N THR A 8 -9.04 -4.04 -8.49
CA THR A 8 -8.97 -2.92 -9.43
C THR A 8 -7.54 -2.56 -9.82
N TYR A 9 -6.54 -3.06 -9.10
CA TYR A 9 -5.14 -2.91 -9.52
C TYR A 9 -4.87 -3.77 -10.74
N GLU A 10 -4.25 -3.17 -11.76
CA GLU A 10 -3.84 -3.88 -12.97
C GLU A 10 -2.69 -4.86 -12.71
N ASP A 11 -2.54 -5.84 -13.60
CA ASP A 11 -1.39 -6.73 -13.55
C ASP A 11 -0.13 -5.95 -13.92
N GLY A 12 0.90 -6.07 -13.06
CA GLY A 12 2.13 -5.28 -13.18
C GLY A 12 2.14 -3.98 -12.38
N ASP A 13 1.04 -3.60 -11.72
CA ASP A 13 1.04 -2.47 -10.79
C ASP A 13 1.92 -2.79 -9.57
N GLU A 14 3.06 -2.10 -9.46
CA GLU A 14 4.03 -2.32 -8.38
C GLU A 14 3.44 -2.12 -6.98
N ARG A 15 2.36 -1.33 -6.85
CA ARG A 15 1.65 -1.13 -5.59
C ARG A 15 1.04 -2.43 -5.05
N LYS A 16 0.70 -3.40 -5.92
CA LYS A 16 0.23 -4.73 -5.48
C LYS A 16 1.26 -5.43 -4.59
N GLN A 17 2.55 -5.20 -4.80
CA GLN A 17 3.63 -5.83 -4.01
C GLN A 17 3.68 -5.32 -2.56
N THR A 18 3.07 -4.17 -2.29
CA THR A 18 2.96 -3.61 -0.94
C THR A 18 1.67 -4.03 -0.22
N ILE A 19 0.94 -4.99 -0.78
CA ILE A 19 -0.34 -5.45 -0.25
C ILE A 19 -0.23 -6.95 0.03
N ILE A 20 -0.47 -7.35 1.28
CA ILE A 20 -0.53 -8.75 1.65
C ILE A 20 -1.91 -9.28 1.28
N SER A 21 -1.97 -10.13 0.25
CA SER A 21 -3.17 -10.85 -0.18
C SER A 21 -3.12 -12.34 0.16
N GLU A 22 -1.93 -12.82 0.57
CA GLU A 22 -1.69 -14.18 1.03
C GLU A 22 -0.60 -14.18 2.10
N TYR A 23 -0.76 -14.96 3.16
CA TYR A 23 0.27 -15.18 4.17
C TYR A 23 0.04 -16.49 4.93
N ASP A 24 1.12 -17.04 5.47
CA ASP A 24 1.07 -18.21 6.33
C ASP A 24 0.88 -17.79 7.80
N THR A 25 -0.07 -18.44 8.47
CA THR A 25 -0.26 -18.26 9.91
C THR A 25 0.83 -19.04 10.68
N TRP A 26 1.01 -18.70 11.96
CA TRP A 26 1.93 -19.44 12.85
C TRP A 26 1.56 -20.91 13.01
N GLU A 27 0.31 -21.28 12.74
CA GLU A 27 -0.19 -22.67 12.73
C GLU A 27 0.08 -23.40 11.41
N GLY A 28 0.74 -22.75 10.44
CA GLY A 28 1.06 -23.34 9.13
C GLY A 28 -0.10 -23.37 8.15
N THR A 29 -1.15 -22.58 8.40
CA THR A 29 -2.28 -22.46 7.47
C THR A 29 -2.08 -21.24 6.58
N THR A 30 -2.13 -21.43 5.24
CA THR A 30 -2.08 -20.33 4.29
C THR A 30 -3.45 -19.66 4.17
N LEU A 31 -3.50 -18.37 4.43
CA LEU A 31 -4.68 -17.51 4.24
C LEU A 31 -4.58 -16.75 2.93
N ASN A 32 -5.69 -16.74 2.17
CA ASN A 32 -5.81 -16.03 0.90
C ASN A 32 -7.29 -15.75 0.60
N GLU A 33 -7.62 -15.33 -0.63
CA GLU A 33 -9.01 -15.04 -1.01
C GLU A 33 -9.94 -16.26 -0.89
N THR A 34 -9.43 -17.47 -1.15
CA THR A 34 -10.22 -18.71 -1.07
C THR A 34 -10.35 -19.19 0.36
N ASN A 35 -9.23 -19.20 1.10
CA ASN A 35 -9.17 -19.56 2.51
C ASN A 35 -8.95 -18.31 3.35
N LYS A 36 -10.04 -17.69 3.76
CA LYS A 36 -9.98 -16.38 4.44
C LYS A 36 -9.70 -16.44 5.93
N GLY A 37 -9.68 -17.63 6.53
CA GLY A 37 -9.50 -17.80 7.98
C GLY A 37 -10.67 -17.28 8.81
N VAL A 38 -10.47 -17.25 10.14
CA VAL A 38 -11.47 -16.81 11.13
C VAL A 38 -10.81 -16.06 12.27
N GLY A 39 -11.58 -15.18 12.94
CA GLY A 39 -11.11 -14.43 14.11
C GLY A 39 -9.98 -13.46 13.79
N SER A 40 -8.96 -13.41 14.64
CA SER A 40 -7.80 -12.52 14.48
C SER A 40 -6.88 -12.93 13.32
N ASN A 41 -6.95 -14.19 12.89
CA ASN A 41 -6.23 -14.70 11.72
C ASN A 41 -7.21 -14.76 10.54
N SER A 42 -7.54 -13.61 9.99
CA SER A 42 -8.59 -13.55 8.97
C SER A 42 -8.28 -12.50 7.90
N LEU A 43 -8.56 -12.87 6.64
CA LEU A 43 -8.63 -11.96 5.49
C LEU A 43 -10.08 -11.78 5.00
N GLN A 44 -11.09 -12.05 5.84
CA GLN A 44 -12.50 -11.99 5.46
C GLN A 44 -12.90 -10.60 4.94
N ASP A 45 -12.43 -9.56 5.62
CA ASP A 45 -12.71 -8.16 5.26
C ASP A 45 -11.87 -7.63 4.11
N GLY A 46 -10.87 -8.41 3.67
CA GLY A 46 -10.01 -8.09 2.55
C GLY A 46 -8.53 -8.29 2.82
N VAL A 47 -7.69 -7.59 2.05
CA VAL A 47 -6.24 -7.65 2.06
C VAL A 47 -5.63 -6.59 3.00
N ILE A 48 -4.39 -6.81 3.42
CA ILE A 48 -3.66 -5.94 4.36
C ILE A 48 -2.70 -5.04 3.58
N PRO A 49 -2.94 -3.72 3.48
CA PRO A 49 -1.98 -2.82 2.87
C PRO A 49 -0.81 -2.56 3.84
N LEU A 50 0.42 -2.79 3.38
CA LEU A 50 1.64 -2.47 4.11
C LEU A 50 2.11 -1.06 3.71
N LYS A 51 1.65 -0.05 4.42
CA LYS A 51 2.14 1.33 4.22
C LYS A 51 3.57 1.50 4.75
N TYR A 52 3.90 0.78 5.81
CA TYR A 52 5.20 0.82 6.46
C TYR A 52 5.85 -0.55 6.42
N LYS A 53 7.15 -0.59 6.13
CA LYS A 53 7.92 -1.83 6.20
C LYS A 53 8.01 -2.28 7.65
N ILE A 54 7.77 -3.58 7.88
CA ILE A 54 8.00 -4.17 9.19
C ILE A 54 9.51 -4.30 9.37
N GLU A 55 10.05 -3.68 10.41
CA GLU A 55 11.46 -3.76 10.73
C GLU A 55 11.73 -4.92 11.69
N SER A 56 12.88 -5.57 11.52
CA SER A 56 13.27 -6.76 12.31
C SER A 56 13.53 -6.47 13.80
N ASN A 57 13.74 -5.19 14.14
CA ASN A 57 14.02 -4.73 15.50
C ASN A 57 12.79 -4.21 16.25
N ASN A 58 11.60 -4.34 15.66
CA ASN A 58 10.36 -4.05 16.37
C ASN A 58 10.19 -5.02 17.55
N ALA A 59 9.95 -4.50 18.74
CA ALA A 59 9.80 -5.27 19.96
C ALA A 59 8.41 -5.02 20.60
N GLY A 60 7.61 -6.06 20.69
CA GLY A 60 6.28 -5.99 21.31
C GLY A 60 5.37 -4.99 20.57
N ASN A 61 4.85 -4.02 21.29
CA ASN A 61 3.96 -2.97 20.75
C ASN A 61 4.72 -1.71 20.30
N GLN A 62 6.06 -1.74 20.29
CA GLN A 62 6.88 -0.61 19.90
C GLN A 62 7.33 -0.76 18.45
N CYS A 63 7.10 0.26 17.66
CA CYS A 63 7.57 0.37 16.28
C CYS A 63 8.64 1.47 16.22
N GLN A 64 9.79 1.14 15.64
CA GLN A 64 10.89 2.09 15.45
C GLN A 64 10.80 2.81 14.10
N THR A 65 9.81 2.46 13.29
CA THR A 65 9.58 3.09 12.00
C THR A 65 9.09 4.53 12.19
N ASP A 66 9.77 5.48 11.58
CA ASP A 66 9.38 6.88 11.62
C ASP A 66 8.00 7.10 11.01
N TRP A 67 7.23 7.99 11.64
CA TRP A 67 5.94 8.38 11.11
C TRP A 67 6.13 9.35 9.94
N ILE A 68 5.84 8.87 8.73
CA ILE A 68 6.00 9.67 7.51
C ILE A 68 4.83 10.65 7.39
N VAL A 69 5.11 11.96 7.50
CA VAL A 69 4.13 13.03 7.29
C VAL A 69 4.00 13.35 5.79
N TYR A 70 5.13 13.53 5.10
CA TYR A 70 5.22 13.74 3.66
C TYR A 70 6.28 12.83 3.06
N ARG A 71 6.01 12.31 1.87
CA ARG A 71 6.96 11.56 1.05
C ARG A 71 7.37 12.39 -0.15
N TYR A 72 8.51 12.07 -0.73
CA TYR A 72 8.98 12.74 -1.94
C TYR A 72 7.94 12.68 -3.08
N ALA A 73 7.25 11.53 -3.24
CA ALA A 73 6.18 11.39 -4.21
C ALA A 73 5.01 12.37 -3.98
N ASP A 74 4.70 12.72 -2.73
CA ASP A 74 3.65 13.70 -2.41
C ASP A 74 4.08 15.10 -2.89
N VAL A 75 5.38 15.43 -2.74
CA VAL A 75 5.94 16.71 -3.23
C VAL A 75 5.91 16.79 -4.76
N LEU A 76 6.31 15.71 -5.44
CA LEU A 76 6.27 15.66 -6.91
C LEU A 76 4.84 15.80 -7.45
N THR A 77 3.89 15.11 -6.84
CA THR A 77 2.47 15.21 -7.23
C THR A 77 1.91 16.62 -7.06
N LEU A 78 2.24 17.28 -5.94
CA LEU A 78 1.83 18.67 -5.69
C LEU A 78 2.51 19.63 -6.65
N LEU A 79 3.78 19.40 -7.01
CA LEU A 79 4.49 20.21 -7.99
C LEU A 79 3.86 20.06 -9.38
N ALA A 80 3.56 18.84 -9.82
CA ALA A 80 2.87 18.58 -11.09
C ALA A 80 1.52 19.32 -11.15
N GLU A 81 0.75 19.25 -10.05
CA GLU A 81 -0.53 19.97 -9.96
C GLU A 81 -0.34 21.49 -10.04
N ALA A 82 0.67 22.04 -9.36
CA ALA A 82 0.97 23.47 -9.39
C ALA A 82 1.32 23.96 -10.79
N ILE A 83 2.17 23.22 -11.52
CA ILE A 83 2.56 23.54 -12.91
C ILE A 83 1.34 23.55 -13.83
N VAL A 84 0.46 22.55 -13.71
CA VAL A 84 -0.76 22.47 -14.52
C VAL A 84 -1.72 23.63 -14.18
N ARG A 85 -1.85 23.97 -12.91
CA ARG A 85 -2.74 25.09 -12.49
C ARG A 85 -2.23 26.45 -12.94
N GLU A 86 -0.92 26.68 -12.87
CA GLU A 86 -0.31 27.94 -13.31
C GLU A 86 -0.46 28.13 -14.81
N GLY A 87 -0.14 27.10 -15.61
CA GLY A 87 -0.21 27.12 -17.07
C GLY A 87 -1.57 26.83 -17.65
N ASN A 88 -2.54 26.40 -16.86
CA ASN A 88 -3.86 25.90 -17.25
C ASN A 88 -3.79 24.84 -18.36
N THR A 89 -2.67 24.12 -18.45
CA THR A 89 -2.43 23.05 -19.43
C THR A 89 -1.51 21.98 -18.84
N VAL A 90 -1.69 20.75 -19.30
CA VAL A 90 -0.80 19.65 -18.93
C VAL A 90 0.48 19.76 -19.75
N THR A 91 1.61 19.97 -19.09
CA THR A 91 2.92 20.08 -19.74
C THR A 91 3.69 18.78 -19.67
N THR A 92 4.67 18.60 -20.58
CA THR A 92 5.59 17.44 -20.53
C THR A 92 6.38 17.41 -19.21
N GLU A 93 6.71 18.57 -18.65
CA GLU A 93 7.37 18.67 -17.33
C GLU A 93 6.50 18.07 -16.22
N ALA A 94 5.21 18.43 -16.17
CA ALA A 94 4.28 17.90 -15.16
C ALA A 94 4.05 16.38 -15.29
N ILE A 95 4.17 15.83 -16.51
CA ILE A 95 4.02 14.39 -16.75
C ILE A 95 5.26 13.60 -16.29
N ASN A 96 6.44 14.21 -16.36
CA ASN A 96 7.71 13.54 -16.10
C ASN A 96 8.19 13.65 -14.64
N LEU A 97 7.42 14.26 -13.76
CA LEU A 97 7.68 14.31 -12.32
C LEU A 97 7.24 13.02 -11.62
#